data_ddc11b62f0639d737cbf1a99cb257e84
#
_entry.id   ddc11b62f0639d737cbf1a99cb257e84
#
_cell.length_a   1.000
_cell.length_b   1.000
_cell.length_c   1.000
_cell.angle_alpha   90.00
_cell.angle_beta   90.00
_cell.angle_gamma   90.00
#
_symmetry.space_group_name_H-M   'P 1'
#
loop_
_entity.id
_entity.type
_entity.pdbx_description
1 polymer ?
#
loop_
_entity_poly.entity_id
_entity_poly.type
_entity_poly.pdbx_seq_one_letter_code
_entity_poly.pdbx_strand_id
1 'polypeptide(L)'
;KRILSIALIGTALWLLSVLWFQIGSAATGIIASLMIAIAFSIWQYRHLGDKARFATWIVVGLLTAISMVGAHSFIGAGDDRVVAADDKTWRKFDLVAVSAEVAKGNTVLVDVTADWCLTCQVNKSLVLNRGRVAEILGAGSIIAMKADWTKPDPAISAYLKSFGRYGI
;
A
#
# COMPACT_ATOMS: atom_id res chain seq x y z
N LYS A 1 19.03 17.98 19.25
CA LYS A 1 18.62 18.46 17.91
C LYS A 1 18.89 17.41 16.82
N ARG A 2 20.08 16.80 16.74
CA ARG A 2 20.43 15.78 15.72
C ARG A 2 19.56 14.52 15.83
N ILE A 3 19.29 14.02 17.04
CA ILE A 3 18.45 12.83 17.27
C ILE A 3 17.03 13.07 16.76
N LEU A 4 16.44 14.24 17.05
CA LEU A 4 15.12 14.61 16.61
C LEU A 4 15.04 14.68 15.06
N SER A 5 16.07 15.23 14.41
CA SER A 5 16.12 15.28 12.94
C SER A 5 16.19 13.87 12.32
N ILE A 6 16.96 12.96 12.91
CA ILE A 6 17.05 11.58 12.44
C ILE A 6 15.72 10.85 12.62
N ALA A 7 15.06 11.04 13.75
CA ALA A 7 13.75 10.47 14.01
C ALA A 7 12.68 10.98 12.99
N LEU A 8 12.69 12.28 12.69
CA LEU A 8 11.77 12.87 11.70
C LEU A 8 12.04 12.35 10.28
N ILE A 9 13.31 12.18 9.91
CA ILE A 9 13.67 11.57 8.61
C ILE A 9 13.18 10.12 8.56
N GLY A 10 13.37 9.35 9.63
CA GLY A 10 12.91 7.97 9.71
C GLY A 10 11.40 7.85 9.57
N THR A 11 10.63 8.70 10.23
CA THR A 11 9.16 8.73 10.08
C THR A 11 8.72 9.16 8.69
N ALA A 12 9.39 10.12 8.06
CA ALA A 12 9.09 10.54 6.70
C ALA A 12 9.34 9.41 5.68
N LEU A 13 10.44 8.69 5.80
CA LEU A 13 10.75 7.54 4.95
C LEU A 13 9.75 6.39 5.15
N TRP A 14 9.36 6.13 6.39
CA TRP A 14 8.33 5.14 6.69
C TRP A 14 6.98 5.51 6.08
N LEU A 15 6.54 6.77 6.21
CA LEU A 15 5.31 7.26 5.60
C LEU A 15 5.34 7.17 4.07
N LEU A 16 6.48 7.49 3.43
CA LEU A 16 6.65 7.33 2.00
C LEU A 16 6.56 5.86 1.56
N SER A 17 7.07 4.93 2.36
CA SER A 17 6.94 3.50 2.07
C SER A 17 5.48 3.03 2.14
N VAL A 18 4.72 3.47 3.14
CA VAL A 18 3.28 3.19 3.24
C VAL A 18 2.52 3.77 2.04
N LEU A 19 2.85 5.01 1.66
CA LEU A 19 2.23 5.68 0.52
C LEU A 19 2.50 4.95 -0.81
N TRP A 20 3.71 4.38 -0.95
CA TRP A 20 4.07 3.56 -2.11
C TRP A 20 3.10 2.40 -2.32
N PHE A 21 2.74 1.68 -1.25
CA PHE A 21 1.80 0.57 -1.33
C PHE A 21 0.35 1.00 -1.56
N GLN A 22 -0.04 2.19 -1.07
CA GLN A 22 -1.43 2.66 -1.20
C GLN A 22 -1.76 3.29 -2.55
N ILE A 23 -0.87 4.14 -3.07
CA ILE A 23 -1.14 4.99 -4.25
C ILE A 23 -0.36 4.49 -5.48
N GLY A 24 0.61 3.60 -5.27
CA GLY A 24 1.49 3.08 -6.32
C GLY A 24 2.75 3.91 -6.52
N SER A 25 3.68 3.32 -7.28
CA SER A 25 5.03 3.87 -7.46
C SER A 25 5.08 5.24 -8.14
N ALA A 26 4.20 5.46 -9.12
CA ALA A 26 4.18 6.71 -9.89
C ALA A 26 3.78 7.92 -9.03
N ALA A 27 2.66 7.81 -8.30
CA ALA A 27 2.17 8.90 -7.46
C ALA A 27 3.10 9.19 -6.27
N THR A 28 3.65 8.13 -5.65
CA THR A 28 4.64 8.30 -4.57
C THR A 28 5.93 8.94 -5.07
N GLY A 29 6.39 8.59 -6.28
CA GLY A 29 7.54 9.22 -6.93
C GLY A 29 7.33 10.73 -7.15
N ILE A 30 6.13 11.14 -7.56
CA ILE A 30 5.77 12.55 -7.74
C ILE A 30 5.83 13.30 -6.39
N ILE A 31 5.24 12.74 -5.34
CA ILE A 31 5.25 13.35 -4.01
C ILE A 31 6.67 13.45 -3.46
N ALA A 32 7.47 12.40 -3.60
CA ALA A 32 8.87 12.40 -3.17
C ALA A 32 9.70 13.44 -3.93
N SER A 33 9.54 13.54 -5.26
CA SER A 33 10.23 14.54 -6.08
C SER A 33 9.83 15.97 -5.71
N LEU A 34 8.55 16.20 -5.41
CA LEU A 34 8.06 17.50 -4.94
C LEU A 34 8.68 17.87 -3.58
N MET A 35 8.76 16.93 -2.64
CA MET A 35 9.39 17.16 -1.34
C MET A 35 10.87 17.49 -1.47
N ILE A 36 11.60 16.77 -2.34
CA ILE A 36 13.01 17.04 -2.63
C ILE A 36 13.16 18.42 -3.27
N ALA A 37 12.30 18.79 -4.22
CA ALA A 37 12.31 20.08 -4.86
C ALA A 37 12.08 21.24 -3.86
N ILE A 38 11.13 21.08 -2.93
CA ILE A 38 10.87 22.05 -1.86
C ILE A 38 12.10 22.17 -0.93
N ALA A 39 12.66 21.03 -0.48
CA ALA A 39 13.84 21.02 0.38
C ALA A 39 15.05 21.68 -0.30
N PHE A 40 15.27 21.39 -1.59
CA PHE A 40 16.31 21.99 -2.39
C PHE A 40 16.09 23.49 -2.60
N SER A 41 14.84 23.92 -2.81
CA SER A 41 14.49 25.35 -2.92
C SER A 41 14.78 26.11 -1.63
N ILE A 42 14.45 25.53 -0.46
CA ILE A 42 14.76 26.11 0.84
C ILE A 42 16.27 26.19 1.05
N TRP A 43 17.02 25.17 0.67
CA TRP A 43 18.48 25.16 0.75
C TRP A 43 19.10 26.23 -0.15
N GLN A 44 18.66 26.35 -1.41
CA GLN A 44 19.11 27.39 -2.34
C GLN A 44 18.75 28.81 -1.85
N TYR A 45 17.58 28.97 -1.21
CA TYR A 45 17.15 30.25 -0.69
C TYR A 45 18.17 30.84 0.29
N ARG A 46 18.93 29.99 0.96
CA ARG A 46 19.96 30.38 1.93
C ARG A 46 21.33 30.70 1.29
N HIS A 47 21.57 30.25 0.06
CA HIS A 47 22.91 30.26 -0.54
C HIS A 47 23.04 31.01 -1.88
N LEU A 48 21.93 31.31 -2.58
CA LEU A 48 21.96 31.93 -3.91
C LEU A 48 21.23 33.28 -3.98
N GLY A 49 21.69 34.15 -4.91
CA GLY A 49 21.08 35.45 -5.17
C GLY A 49 19.77 35.35 -5.97
N ASP A 50 19.04 36.48 -6.04
CA ASP A 50 17.65 36.55 -6.53
C ASP A 50 17.42 36.00 -7.95
N LYS A 51 18.37 36.18 -8.87
CA LYS A 51 18.24 35.71 -10.27
C LYS A 51 18.26 34.18 -10.39
N ALA A 52 19.11 33.51 -9.59
CA ALA A 52 19.18 32.05 -9.56
C ALA A 52 17.93 31.43 -8.90
N ARG A 53 17.32 32.13 -7.95
CA ARG A 53 16.09 31.72 -7.30
C ARG A 53 14.92 31.63 -8.28
N PHE A 54 14.75 32.64 -9.12
CA PHE A 54 13.69 32.69 -10.12
C PHE A 54 13.83 31.55 -11.15
N ALA A 55 15.04 31.29 -11.62
CA ALA A 55 15.33 30.17 -12.53
C ALA A 55 14.98 28.81 -11.90
N THR A 56 15.27 28.62 -10.60
CA THR A 56 14.94 27.37 -9.89
C THR A 56 13.43 27.15 -9.78
N TRP A 57 12.66 28.18 -9.51
CA TRP A 57 11.20 28.07 -9.46
C TRP A 57 10.60 27.68 -10.81
N ILE A 58 11.15 28.19 -11.91
CA ILE A 58 10.73 27.81 -13.27
C ILE A 58 11.03 26.32 -13.51
N VAL A 59 12.25 25.85 -13.16
CA VAL A 59 12.63 24.44 -13.33
C VAL A 59 11.77 23.51 -12.49
N VAL A 60 11.53 23.83 -11.22
CA VAL A 60 10.65 23.07 -10.33
C VAL A 60 9.22 23.03 -10.87
N GLY A 61 8.69 24.17 -11.32
CA GLY A 61 7.35 24.26 -11.92
C GLY A 61 7.23 23.42 -13.20
N LEU A 62 8.24 23.44 -14.06
CA LEU A 62 8.28 22.62 -15.28
C LEU A 62 8.35 21.13 -14.97
N LEU A 63 9.20 20.71 -14.04
CA LEU A 63 9.31 19.31 -13.63
C LEU A 63 8.02 18.79 -12.99
N THR A 64 7.35 19.59 -12.17
CA THR A 64 6.05 19.22 -11.59
C THR A 64 4.96 19.14 -12.65
N ALA A 65 4.92 20.05 -13.61
CA ALA A 65 3.97 20.01 -14.72
C ALA A 65 4.16 18.77 -15.61
N ILE A 66 5.41 18.45 -15.96
CA ILE A 66 5.74 17.24 -16.74
C ILE A 66 5.36 15.96 -15.96
N SER A 67 5.63 15.93 -14.67
CA SER A 67 5.24 14.80 -13.80
C SER A 67 3.72 14.65 -13.72
N MET A 68 2.97 15.74 -13.71
CA MET A 68 1.51 15.74 -13.65
C MET A 68 0.89 15.25 -14.98
N VAL A 69 1.44 15.64 -16.11
CA VAL A 69 1.01 15.14 -17.44
C VAL A 69 1.33 13.65 -17.61
N GLY A 70 2.51 13.21 -17.17
CA GLY A 70 2.89 11.80 -17.17
C GLY A 70 2.00 10.93 -16.24
N ALA A 71 1.57 11.47 -15.12
CA ALA A 71 0.69 10.76 -14.17
C ALA A 71 -0.70 10.45 -14.76
N HIS A 72 -1.27 11.33 -15.58
CA HIS A 72 -2.54 11.07 -16.24
C HIS A 72 -2.53 9.85 -17.17
N SER A 73 -1.39 9.56 -17.79
CA SER A 73 -1.22 8.38 -18.65
C SER A 73 -1.05 7.07 -17.84
N PHE A 74 -0.60 7.15 -16.58
CA PHE A 74 -0.38 5.99 -15.72
C PHE A 74 -1.53 5.67 -14.75
N ILE A 75 -2.37 6.65 -14.42
CA ILE A 75 -3.52 6.44 -13.51
C ILE A 75 -4.64 5.61 -14.18
N GLY A 76 -4.66 5.55 -15.52
CA GLY A 76 -5.63 4.75 -16.28
C GLY A 76 -5.25 3.28 -16.47
N ALA A 77 -4.02 2.90 -16.23
CA ALA A 77 -3.61 1.50 -16.22
C ALA A 77 -3.78 0.97 -14.79
N GLY A 78 -4.97 0.47 -14.49
CA GLY A 78 -5.19 -0.30 -13.27
C GLY A 78 -4.10 -1.37 -13.20
N ASP A 79 -3.20 -1.20 -12.23
CA ASP A 79 -2.15 -2.17 -12.00
C ASP A 79 -2.79 -3.42 -11.38
N ASP A 80 -3.23 -4.33 -12.25
CA ASP A 80 -3.56 -5.72 -11.90
C ASP A 80 -2.30 -6.50 -11.49
N ARG A 81 -1.20 -5.80 -11.21
CA ARG A 81 -0.01 -6.39 -10.65
C ARG A 81 -0.14 -6.48 -9.15
N VAL A 82 0.06 -7.65 -8.78
CA VAL A 82 0.34 -8.19 -7.46
C VAL A 82 -0.81 -9.02 -6.91
N VAL A 83 -1.08 -10.06 -7.64
CA VAL A 83 -1.04 -11.32 -6.91
C VAL A 83 0.35 -11.85 -7.19
N ALA A 84 1.32 -11.55 -6.36
CA ALA A 84 2.47 -12.42 -6.23
C ALA A 84 1.87 -13.77 -5.84
N ALA A 85 1.64 -14.56 -6.88
CA ALA A 85 1.27 -15.92 -6.78
C ALA A 85 2.41 -16.63 -6.08
N ASP A 86 2.22 -16.88 -4.85
CA ASP A 86 2.66 -18.13 -4.31
C ASP A 86 1.73 -18.51 -3.18
N ASP A 87 0.47 -18.71 -3.57
CA ASP A 87 -0.34 -19.56 -2.74
C ASP A 87 -1.52 -20.13 -3.52
N LYS A 88 -1.32 -21.28 -4.12
CA LYS A 88 -2.40 -22.09 -4.70
C LYS A 88 -3.52 -22.41 -3.69
N THR A 89 -3.27 -22.14 -2.43
CA THR A 89 -4.16 -22.39 -1.31
C THR A 89 -5.13 -21.24 -1.09
N TRP A 90 -4.72 -19.98 -1.35
CA TRP A 90 -5.50 -18.78 -1.06
C TRP A 90 -6.28 -18.30 -2.29
N ARG A 91 -7.60 -18.24 -2.16
CA ARG A 91 -8.48 -17.63 -3.18
C ARG A 91 -8.66 -16.13 -2.91
N LYS A 92 -8.91 -15.36 -3.98
CA LYS A 92 -9.30 -13.96 -3.81
C LYS A 92 -10.64 -13.88 -3.07
N PHE A 93 -10.75 -12.93 -2.14
CA PHE A 93 -11.98 -12.67 -1.42
C PHE A 93 -13.10 -12.27 -2.36
N ASP A 94 -14.24 -12.91 -2.20
CA ASP A 94 -15.51 -12.59 -2.83
C ASP A 94 -16.63 -12.95 -1.84
N LEU A 95 -17.43 -11.96 -1.45
CA LEU A 95 -18.50 -12.13 -0.46
C LEU A 95 -19.56 -13.13 -0.93
N VAL A 96 -19.87 -13.16 -2.23
CA VAL A 96 -20.83 -14.11 -2.81
C VAL A 96 -20.25 -15.53 -2.75
N ALA A 97 -18.97 -15.68 -3.07
CA ALA A 97 -18.29 -16.96 -2.98
C ALA A 97 -18.20 -17.47 -1.52
N VAL A 98 -17.93 -16.58 -0.55
CA VAL A 98 -17.97 -16.93 0.89
C VAL A 98 -19.33 -17.51 1.26
N SER A 99 -20.39 -16.79 0.92
CA SER A 99 -21.77 -17.21 1.23
C SER A 99 -22.13 -18.54 0.57
N ALA A 100 -21.74 -18.73 -0.69
CA ALA A 100 -21.99 -19.94 -1.45
C ALA A 100 -21.26 -21.16 -0.86
N GLU A 101 -20.00 -20.99 -0.42
CA GLU A 101 -19.24 -22.09 0.18
C GLU A 101 -19.76 -22.45 1.56
N VAL A 102 -20.16 -21.47 2.37
CA VAL A 102 -20.81 -21.71 3.68
C VAL A 102 -22.14 -22.44 3.50
N ALA A 103 -22.94 -22.06 2.48
CA ALA A 103 -24.21 -22.75 2.19
C ALA A 103 -24.03 -24.22 1.79
N LYS A 104 -22.87 -24.59 1.22
CA LYS A 104 -22.49 -25.99 0.93
C LYS A 104 -21.99 -26.75 2.17
N GLY A 105 -21.90 -26.11 3.32
CA GLY A 105 -21.36 -26.68 4.56
C GLY A 105 -19.83 -26.61 4.67
N ASN A 106 -19.17 -25.88 3.80
CA ASN A 106 -17.72 -25.72 3.87
C ASN A 106 -17.32 -24.68 4.93
N THR A 107 -16.19 -24.90 5.59
CA THR A 107 -15.56 -23.90 6.44
C THR A 107 -14.74 -22.94 5.60
N VAL A 108 -14.98 -21.65 5.77
CA VAL A 108 -14.23 -20.59 5.04
C VAL A 108 -13.42 -19.77 6.03
N LEU A 109 -12.12 -19.64 5.78
CA LEU A 109 -11.24 -18.71 6.49
C LEU A 109 -11.01 -17.49 5.61
N VAL A 110 -11.36 -16.30 6.12
CA VAL A 110 -11.06 -15.04 5.43
C VAL A 110 -9.96 -14.32 6.18
N ASP A 111 -8.80 -14.17 5.54
CA ASP A 111 -7.68 -13.36 6.04
C ASP A 111 -7.77 -11.95 5.44
N VAL A 112 -8.19 -10.98 6.27
CA VAL A 112 -8.19 -9.57 5.86
C VAL A 112 -6.83 -8.97 6.17
N THR A 113 -6.14 -8.51 5.14
CA THR A 113 -4.73 -8.13 5.22
C THR A 113 -4.43 -6.90 4.37
N ALA A 114 -3.30 -6.25 4.62
CA ALA A 114 -2.77 -5.18 3.78
C ALA A 114 -1.25 -5.19 3.78
N ASP A 115 -0.62 -4.70 2.72
CA ASP A 115 0.85 -4.68 2.60
C ASP A 115 1.50 -3.74 3.63
N TRP A 116 0.80 -2.66 4.01
CA TRP A 116 1.25 -1.72 5.04
C TRP A 116 1.01 -2.22 6.47
N CYS A 117 0.27 -3.33 6.66
CA CYS A 117 -0.06 -3.89 7.96
C CYS A 117 1.07 -4.81 8.45
N LEU A 118 2.00 -4.29 9.23
CA LEU A 118 3.13 -5.05 9.75
C LEU A 118 2.68 -6.25 10.60
N THR A 119 1.66 -6.08 11.44
CA THR A 119 1.09 -7.16 12.26
C THR A 119 0.53 -8.27 11.40
N CYS A 120 -0.12 -7.95 10.27
CA CYS A 120 -0.64 -8.94 9.33
C CYS A 120 0.50 -9.73 8.68
N GLN A 121 1.59 -9.07 8.30
CA GLN A 121 2.77 -9.74 7.73
C GLN A 121 3.42 -10.70 8.74
N VAL A 122 3.58 -10.26 9.99
CA VAL A 122 4.09 -11.10 11.08
C VAL A 122 3.17 -12.30 11.31
N ASN A 123 1.84 -12.11 11.38
CA ASN A 123 0.88 -13.18 11.55
C ASN A 123 0.95 -14.20 10.40
N LYS A 124 1.04 -13.75 9.17
CA LYS A 124 1.23 -14.64 8.01
C LYS A 124 2.51 -15.46 8.12
N SER A 125 3.63 -14.81 8.39
CA SER A 125 4.94 -15.46 8.40
C SER A 125 5.10 -16.46 9.55
N LEU A 126 4.50 -16.19 10.72
CA LEU A 126 4.67 -16.99 11.91
C LEU A 126 3.54 -18.00 12.16
N VAL A 127 2.33 -17.74 11.64
CA VAL A 127 1.15 -18.56 11.94
C VAL A 127 0.56 -19.17 10.67
N LEU A 128 0.08 -18.35 9.73
CA LEU A 128 -0.71 -18.86 8.59
C LEU A 128 0.11 -19.67 7.61
N ASN A 129 1.40 -19.31 7.40
CA ASN A 129 2.27 -19.97 6.44
C ASN A 129 3.22 -21.00 7.08
N ARG A 130 2.97 -21.41 8.33
CA ARG A 130 3.84 -22.35 9.04
C ARG A 130 3.07 -23.40 9.84
N GLY A 131 3.76 -24.53 10.04
CA GLY A 131 3.33 -25.60 10.92
C GLY A 131 1.95 -26.16 10.59
N ARG A 132 1.23 -26.57 11.61
CA ARG A 132 -0.06 -27.24 11.46
C ARG A 132 -1.14 -26.40 10.77
N VAL A 133 -1.10 -25.08 10.91
CA VAL A 133 -2.08 -24.20 10.24
C VAL A 133 -1.88 -24.24 8.73
N ALA A 134 -0.64 -24.11 8.25
CA ALA A 134 -0.34 -24.21 6.82
C ALA A 134 -0.72 -25.59 6.25
N GLU A 135 -0.47 -26.67 6.99
CA GLU A 135 -0.86 -28.04 6.60
C GLU A 135 -2.38 -28.18 6.46
N ILE A 136 -3.16 -27.68 7.42
CA ILE A 136 -4.62 -27.73 7.40
C ILE A 136 -5.18 -26.92 6.22
N LEU A 137 -4.65 -25.72 5.99
CA LEU A 137 -5.05 -24.87 4.87
C LEU A 137 -4.67 -25.52 3.52
N GLY A 138 -3.50 -26.14 3.43
CA GLY A 138 -3.02 -26.84 2.25
C GLY A 138 -3.79 -28.14 1.95
N ALA A 139 -4.35 -28.78 2.97
CA ALA A 139 -5.16 -30.00 2.82
C ALA A 139 -6.53 -29.75 2.16
N GLY A 140 -6.95 -28.49 1.99
CA GLY A 140 -8.20 -28.13 1.32
C GLY A 140 -9.47 -28.38 2.14
N SER A 141 -9.34 -28.77 3.42
CA SER A 141 -10.48 -28.94 4.33
C SER A 141 -11.11 -27.60 4.74
N ILE A 142 -10.35 -26.52 4.63
CA ILE A 142 -10.79 -25.14 4.85
C ILE A 142 -10.53 -24.36 3.58
N ILE A 143 -11.54 -23.62 3.12
CA ILE A 143 -11.39 -22.72 1.97
C ILE A 143 -10.79 -21.41 2.47
N ALA A 144 -9.52 -21.18 2.13
CA ALA A 144 -8.82 -19.96 2.50
C ALA A 144 -9.05 -18.85 1.46
N MET A 145 -9.52 -17.69 1.91
CA MET A 145 -9.71 -16.50 1.07
C MET A 145 -8.93 -15.32 1.63
N LYS A 146 -8.20 -14.63 0.74
CA LYS A 146 -7.42 -13.44 1.05
C LYS A 146 -8.21 -12.20 0.65
N ALA A 147 -8.54 -11.35 1.62
CA ALA A 147 -9.14 -10.03 1.42
C ALA A 147 -8.03 -8.97 1.53
N ASP A 148 -7.50 -8.56 0.38
CA ASP A 148 -6.43 -7.58 0.30
C ASP A 148 -7.00 -6.16 0.40
N TRP A 149 -6.76 -5.52 1.54
CA TRP A 149 -7.22 -4.17 1.84
C TRP A 149 -6.06 -3.15 1.79
N THR A 150 -5.05 -3.44 1.01
CA THR A 150 -3.92 -2.52 0.77
C THR A 150 -4.41 -1.20 0.18
N LYS A 151 -5.39 -1.28 -0.71
CA LYS A 151 -6.19 -0.15 -1.20
C LYS A 151 -7.59 -0.22 -0.58
N PRO A 152 -8.24 0.93 -0.33
CA PRO A 152 -9.61 0.94 0.16
C PRO A 152 -10.55 0.17 -0.79
N ASP A 153 -11.23 -0.85 -0.24
CA ASP A 153 -12.21 -1.65 -0.97
C ASP A 153 -13.56 -1.60 -0.23
N PRO A 154 -14.63 -1.14 -0.89
CA PRO A 154 -15.96 -1.04 -0.27
C PRO A 154 -16.53 -2.39 0.17
N ALA A 155 -16.29 -3.48 -0.58
CA ALA A 155 -16.79 -4.80 -0.25
C ALA A 155 -16.12 -5.36 1.01
N ILE A 156 -14.79 -5.23 1.10
CA ILE A 156 -14.02 -5.62 2.29
C ILE A 156 -14.43 -4.76 3.48
N SER A 157 -14.59 -3.45 3.27
CA SER A 157 -15.01 -2.52 4.32
C SER A 157 -16.41 -2.86 4.85
N ALA A 158 -17.36 -3.20 4.00
CA ALA A 158 -18.70 -3.64 4.38
C ALA A 158 -18.66 -4.99 5.13
N TYR A 159 -17.83 -5.92 4.67
CA TYR A 159 -17.62 -7.20 5.33
C TYR A 159 -17.05 -7.03 6.75
N LEU A 160 -16.02 -6.23 6.94
CA LEU A 160 -15.48 -5.92 8.27
C LEU A 160 -16.53 -5.28 9.19
N LYS A 161 -17.28 -4.32 8.65
CA LYS A 161 -18.34 -3.60 9.37
C LYS A 161 -19.45 -4.54 9.84
N SER A 162 -19.79 -5.59 9.10
CA SER A 162 -20.79 -6.60 9.50
C SER A 162 -20.39 -7.37 10.77
N PHE A 163 -19.09 -7.42 11.09
CA PHE A 163 -18.56 -7.97 12.34
C PHE A 163 -18.24 -6.89 13.40
N GLY A 164 -18.70 -5.64 13.19
CA GLY A 164 -18.39 -4.53 14.09
C GLY A 164 -16.92 -4.08 14.06
N ARG A 165 -16.20 -4.41 12.98
CA ARG A 165 -14.79 -4.05 12.80
C ARG A 165 -14.66 -2.90 11.79
N TYR A 166 -13.75 -1.96 12.07
CA TYR A 166 -13.51 -0.78 11.24
C TYR A 166 -12.04 -0.68 10.79
N GLY A 167 -11.25 -1.72 11.05
CA GLY A 167 -9.84 -1.84 10.69
C GLY A 167 -9.33 -3.26 10.88
N ILE A 168 -8.06 -3.46 10.56
CA ILE A 168 -7.32 -4.71 10.63
C ILE A 168 -6.14 -4.58 11.58
#